data_e97fc3394d0ddb3a59878995583c1520
#
_entry.id   e97fc3394d0ddb3a59878995583c1520
#
_cell.length_a   1.000
_cell.length_b   1.000
_cell.length_c   1.000
_cell.angle_alpha   90.00
_cell.angle_beta   90.00
_cell.angle_gamma   90.00
#
_symmetry.space_group_name_H-M   'P 1'
#
loop_
_entity.id
_entity.type
_entity.pdbx_description
1 polymer ?
#
loop_
_entity_poly.entity_id
_entity_poly.type
_entity_poly.pdbx_seq_one_letter_code
_entity_poly.pdbx_strand_id
1 'polypeptide(L)'
;LDVDDNGELAPLTDGLLILRHLFGFTGSALIEGAVGENSKRTDESAIDAHLTANRSAMDIDGDGEVRPLTDGLLILRHLFGFAGNALIDGAVGASAERGTSAVVVAQLQTLMDTDGDGILDSDEDQPPVIALIGEASITLVEGDDYFDPGATALDQEDGPLSNQITVTGLGALKGAEPGQYIVRY
;
A
#
# COMPACT_ATOMS: atom_id res chain seq x y z
N LEU A 1 -0.71 8.48 -0.21
CA LEU A 1 -0.90 9.20 -1.47
C LEU A 1 -0.02 8.59 -2.56
N ASP A 2 -0.42 7.47 -3.13
CA ASP A 2 0.20 6.84 -4.30
C ASP A 2 -0.11 7.71 -5.53
N VAL A 3 0.90 8.45 -6.01
CA VAL A 3 0.73 9.46 -7.05
C VAL A 3 0.62 8.84 -8.44
N ASP A 4 1.34 7.76 -8.70
CA ASP A 4 1.36 7.09 -10.00
C ASP A 4 0.45 5.85 -10.07
N ASP A 5 -0.24 5.53 -8.97
CA ASP A 5 -1.23 4.44 -8.85
C ASP A 5 -0.62 3.07 -9.19
N ASN A 6 0.53 2.79 -8.59
CA ASN A 6 1.23 1.51 -8.75
C ASN A 6 1.08 0.56 -7.54
N GLY A 7 0.45 1.03 -6.45
CA GLY A 7 0.28 0.30 -5.19
C GLY A 7 1.47 0.45 -4.22
N GLU A 8 2.47 1.27 -4.55
CA GLU A 8 3.63 1.49 -3.70
C GLU A 8 3.81 2.98 -3.39
N LEU A 9 4.23 3.30 -2.16
CA LEU A 9 4.63 4.66 -1.78
C LEU A 9 6.15 4.74 -1.72
N ALA A 10 6.76 5.33 -2.72
CA ALA A 10 8.22 5.38 -2.85
C ALA A 10 8.76 6.80 -2.95
N PRO A 11 9.92 7.10 -2.30
CA PRO A 11 10.47 8.45 -2.28
C PRO A 11 10.93 8.95 -3.65
N LEU A 12 11.39 8.06 -4.55
CA LEU A 12 11.94 8.41 -5.86
C LEU A 12 10.87 8.42 -6.98
N THR A 13 9.66 8.00 -6.69
CA THR A 13 8.49 8.13 -7.56
C THR A 13 7.53 9.16 -6.96
N ASP A 14 6.68 8.78 -6.04
CA ASP A 14 5.66 9.64 -5.44
C ASP A 14 6.22 10.88 -4.77
N GLY A 15 7.23 10.71 -3.91
CA GLY A 15 7.89 11.83 -3.25
C GLY A 15 8.49 12.82 -4.24
N LEU A 16 9.09 12.33 -5.33
CA LEU A 16 9.66 13.17 -6.36
C LEU A 16 8.60 13.86 -7.22
N LEU A 17 7.49 13.17 -7.57
CA LEU A 17 6.35 13.74 -8.28
C LEU A 17 5.70 14.86 -7.47
N ILE A 18 5.45 14.63 -6.18
CA ILE A 18 4.93 15.64 -5.25
C ILE A 18 5.86 16.87 -5.22
N LEU A 19 7.14 16.64 -4.99
CA LEU A 19 8.11 17.74 -4.86
C LEU A 19 8.21 18.57 -6.14
N ARG A 20 8.27 17.92 -7.31
CA ARG A 20 8.30 18.60 -8.62
C ARG A 20 7.02 19.40 -8.87
N HIS A 21 5.85 18.84 -8.58
CA HIS A 21 4.57 19.55 -8.69
C HIS A 21 4.53 20.79 -7.80
N LEU A 22 4.98 20.68 -6.55
CA LEU A 22 5.04 21.82 -5.62
C LEU A 22 6.04 22.90 -6.08
N PHE A 23 7.10 22.54 -6.78
CA PHE A 23 8.01 23.50 -7.45
C PHE A 23 7.43 24.08 -8.74
N GLY A 24 6.25 23.64 -9.20
CA GLY A 24 5.58 24.10 -10.41
C GLY A 24 6.13 23.48 -11.69
N PHE A 25 6.73 22.30 -11.64
CA PHE A 25 7.12 21.56 -12.85
C PHE A 25 5.87 21.02 -13.53
N THR A 26 5.89 21.07 -14.87
CA THR A 26 4.79 20.61 -15.73
C THR A 26 5.34 19.84 -16.93
N GLY A 27 4.48 19.15 -17.67
CA GLY A 27 4.89 18.38 -18.84
C GLY A 27 5.84 17.24 -18.50
N SER A 28 6.73 16.93 -19.42
CA SER A 28 7.72 15.86 -19.20
C SER A 28 8.62 16.12 -18.00
N ALA A 29 8.88 17.38 -17.65
CA ALA A 29 9.72 17.71 -16.49
C ALA A 29 9.08 17.29 -15.14
N LEU A 30 7.75 17.16 -15.09
CA LEU A 30 7.06 16.62 -13.92
C LEU A 30 7.31 15.11 -13.79
N ILE A 31 7.15 14.34 -14.87
CA ILE A 31 7.02 12.87 -14.82
C ILE A 31 8.27 12.10 -15.22
N GLU A 32 9.21 12.69 -16.02
CA GLU A 32 10.35 11.97 -16.58
C GLU A 32 11.23 11.35 -15.48
N GLY A 33 11.35 10.00 -15.49
CA GLY A 33 12.13 9.23 -14.53
C GLY A 33 11.58 9.24 -13.08
N ALA A 34 10.31 9.64 -12.90
CA ALA A 34 9.64 9.68 -11.60
C ALA A 34 8.35 8.85 -11.56
N VAL A 35 7.95 8.22 -12.65
CA VAL A 35 6.84 7.26 -12.71
C VAL A 35 7.40 5.87 -12.51
N GLY A 36 6.86 5.13 -11.56
CA GLY A 36 7.32 3.79 -11.18
C GLY A 36 6.91 2.69 -12.18
N GLU A 37 7.41 1.49 -11.95
CA GLU A 37 6.95 0.31 -12.68
C GLU A 37 5.51 -0.04 -12.29
N ASN A 38 4.75 -0.62 -13.22
CA ASN A 38 3.35 -1.01 -13.06
C ASN A 38 2.36 0.14 -12.79
N SER A 39 2.79 1.39 -12.94
CA SER A 39 1.93 2.56 -12.72
C SER A 39 0.70 2.56 -13.64
N LYS A 40 -0.46 2.82 -13.07
CA LYS A 40 -1.72 3.00 -13.82
C LYS A 40 -1.91 4.47 -14.20
N ARG A 41 -1.34 5.41 -13.44
CA ARG A 41 -1.35 6.86 -13.72
C ARG A 41 0.01 7.29 -14.25
N THR A 42 0.16 7.32 -15.59
CA THR A 42 1.43 7.62 -16.27
C THR A 42 1.42 8.92 -17.05
N ASP A 43 0.23 9.47 -17.29
CA ASP A 43 0.02 10.72 -18.03
C ASP A 43 0.23 11.94 -17.13
N GLU A 44 0.98 12.92 -17.62
CA GLU A 44 1.32 14.13 -16.87
C GLU A 44 0.09 14.88 -16.38
N SER A 45 -0.91 15.04 -17.24
CA SER A 45 -2.13 15.77 -16.86
C SER A 45 -2.96 15.02 -15.81
N ALA A 46 -2.94 13.69 -15.83
CA ALA A 46 -3.60 12.88 -14.81
C ALA A 46 -2.87 12.97 -13.45
N ILE A 47 -1.54 12.96 -13.47
CA ILE A 47 -0.70 13.15 -12.27
C ILE A 47 -0.88 14.55 -11.70
N ASP A 48 -0.81 15.59 -12.53
CA ASP A 48 -1.01 16.99 -12.10
C ASP A 48 -2.40 17.22 -11.51
N ALA A 49 -3.43 16.68 -12.17
CA ALA A 49 -4.80 16.76 -11.66
C ALA A 49 -4.97 16.06 -10.31
N HIS A 50 -4.38 14.88 -10.14
CA HIS A 50 -4.39 14.15 -8.87
C HIS A 50 -3.71 14.93 -7.75
N LEU A 51 -2.50 15.45 -7.99
CA LEU A 51 -1.76 16.26 -7.03
C LEU A 51 -2.48 17.56 -6.69
N THR A 52 -3.08 18.22 -7.70
CA THR A 52 -3.88 19.43 -7.50
C THR A 52 -5.11 19.16 -6.63
N ALA A 53 -5.83 18.07 -6.88
CA ALA A 53 -7.01 17.68 -6.11
C ALA A 53 -6.69 17.41 -4.63
N ASN A 54 -5.50 16.84 -4.34
CA ASN A 54 -5.05 16.49 -3.01
C ASN A 54 -4.17 17.57 -2.35
N ARG A 55 -4.01 18.74 -2.98
CA ARG A 55 -3.07 19.77 -2.52
C ARG A 55 -3.28 20.18 -1.05
N SER A 56 -4.54 20.36 -0.63
CA SER A 56 -4.84 20.81 0.74
C SER A 56 -4.44 19.79 1.81
N ALA A 57 -4.43 18.50 1.50
CA ALA A 57 -3.98 17.46 2.40
C ALA A 57 -2.47 17.47 2.60
N MET A 58 -1.73 18.06 1.66
CA MET A 58 -0.27 18.18 1.71
C MET A 58 0.22 19.34 2.59
N ASP A 59 -0.63 20.11 3.25
CA ASP A 59 -0.23 21.05 4.31
C ASP A 59 0.15 20.24 5.56
N ILE A 60 1.38 19.77 5.58
CA ILE A 60 1.86 18.83 6.61
C ILE A 60 2.15 19.54 7.91
N ASP A 61 2.75 20.74 7.86
CA ASP A 61 3.10 21.50 9.06
C ASP A 61 1.94 22.37 9.58
N GLY A 62 0.85 22.51 8.81
CA GLY A 62 -0.36 23.21 9.23
C GLY A 62 -0.25 24.72 9.27
N ASP A 63 0.60 25.32 8.45
CA ASP A 63 0.75 26.77 8.39
C ASP A 63 -0.24 27.44 7.42
N GLY A 64 -1.07 26.63 6.73
CA GLY A 64 -2.06 27.07 5.76
C GLY A 64 -1.51 27.25 4.35
N GLU A 65 -0.23 26.97 4.12
CA GLU A 65 0.40 27.06 2.80
C GLU A 65 1.18 25.80 2.46
N VAL A 66 0.92 25.22 1.31
CA VAL A 66 1.65 24.03 0.82
C VAL A 66 2.86 24.46 0.01
N ARG A 67 4.04 24.21 0.54
CA ARG A 67 5.34 24.65 -0.03
C ARG A 67 6.29 23.47 -0.25
N PRO A 68 7.14 23.52 -1.30
CA PRO A 68 8.07 22.42 -1.59
C PRO A 68 9.15 22.22 -0.52
N LEU A 69 9.63 23.29 0.14
CA LEU A 69 10.73 23.23 1.09
C LEU A 69 10.29 23.04 2.56
N THR A 70 8.99 23.02 2.82
CA THR A 70 8.40 22.59 4.09
C THR A 70 7.68 21.26 3.87
N ASP A 71 6.45 21.30 3.43
CA ASP A 71 5.59 20.14 3.28
C ASP A 71 6.15 19.07 2.34
N GLY A 72 6.56 19.48 1.13
CA GLY A 72 7.20 18.57 0.18
C GLY A 72 8.45 17.89 0.75
N LEU A 73 9.24 18.62 1.51
CA LEU A 73 10.44 18.08 2.15
C LEU A 73 10.09 17.14 3.32
N LEU A 74 9.05 17.45 4.11
CA LEU A 74 8.56 16.58 5.18
C LEU A 74 8.04 15.25 4.61
N ILE A 75 7.24 15.29 3.54
CA ILE A 75 6.75 14.10 2.83
C ILE A 75 7.95 13.27 2.33
N LEU A 76 8.87 13.88 1.59
CA LEU A 76 10.00 13.18 1.00
C LEU A 76 10.92 12.54 2.07
N ARG A 77 11.23 13.28 3.14
CA ARG A 77 12.03 12.74 4.25
C ARG A 77 11.35 11.58 4.96
N HIS A 78 10.04 11.65 5.15
CA HIS A 78 9.27 10.56 5.74
C HIS A 78 9.32 9.30 4.88
N LEU A 79 9.11 9.42 3.59
CA LEU A 79 9.23 8.31 2.63
C LEU A 79 10.64 7.68 2.62
N PHE A 80 11.68 8.48 2.88
CA PHE A 80 13.05 7.97 3.11
C PHE A 80 13.27 7.37 4.51
N GLY A 81 12.26 7.33 5.37
CA GLY A 81 12.35 6.77 6.72
C GLY A 81 13.00 7.71 7.76
N PHE A 82 13.10 9.00 7.50
CA PHE A 82 13.60 9.95 8.49
C PHE A 82 12.59 10.14 9.62
N ALA A 83 13.08 10.21 10.85
CA ALA A 83 12.26 10.34 12.04
C ALA A 83 12.89 11.35 13.05
N GLY A 84 12.11 11.73 14.05
CA GLY A 84 12.56 12.68 15.07
C GLY A 84 12.99 14.02 14.49
N ASN A 85 14.07 14.59 15.01
CA ASN A 85 14.57 15.88 14.53
C ASN A 85 15.03 15.83 13.07
N ALA A 86 15.57 14.70 12.61
CA ALA A 86 16.00 14.57 11.21
C ALA A 86 14.85 14.73 10.21
N LEU A 87 13.62 14.42 10.62
CA LEU A 87 12.42 14.66 9.80
C LEU A 87 12.11 16.16 9.72
N ILE A 88 12.11 16.88 10.85
CA ILE A 88 11.51 18.21 10.96
C ILE A 88 12.50 19.38 10.90
N ASP A 89 13.79 19.19 11.21
CA ASP A 89 14.76 20.28 11.28
C ASP A 89 14.89 21.02 9.94
N GLY A 90 14.55 22.33 9.98
CA GLY A 90 14.58 23.21 8.81
C GLY A 90 13.52 22.94 7.75
N ALA A 91 12.56 22.05 8.03
CA ALA A 91 11.45 21.71 7.14
C ALA A 91 10.07 22.11 7.69
N VAL A 92 10.01 22.67 8.87
CA VAL A 92 8.78 23.20 9.49
C VAL A 92 8.76 24.73 9.37
N GLY A 93 7.65 25.27 8.88
CA GLY A 93 7.45 26.72 8.73
C GLY A 93 7.40 27.45 10.08
N ALA A 94 7.70 28.74 10.06
CA ALA A 94 7.72 29.56 11.29
C ALA A 94 6.33 29.72 11.94
N SER A 95 5.25 29.58 11.18
CA SER A 95 3.84 29.66 11.61
C SER A 95 3.16 28.30 11.73
N ALA A 96 3.94 27.22 11.70
CA ALA A 96 3.42 25.86 11.74
C ALA A 96 2.63 25.58 13.02
N GLU A 97 1.43 25.02 12.87
CA GLU A 97 0.63 24.50 13.99
C GLU A 97 1.13 23.08 14.38
N ARG A 98 1.71 22.36 13.44
CA ARG A 98 2.27 21.01 13.61
C ARG A 98 3.80 21.05 13.61
N GLY A 99 4.38 21.52 14.69
CA GLY A 99 5.83 21.78 14.81
C GLY A 99 6.65 20.65 15.45
N THR A 100 6.05 19.55 15.89
CA THR A 100 6.77 18.42 16.50
C THR A 100 6.76 17.19 15.60
N SER A 101 7.82 16.40 15.64
CA SER A 101 7.94 15.19 14.83
C SER A 101 6.74 14.22 14.98
N ALA A 102 6.23 14.05 16.20
CA ALA A 102 5.10 13.16 16.46
C ALA A 102 3.80 13.62 15.75
N VAL A 103 3.53 14.93 15.77
CA VAL A 103 2.32 15.48 15.13
C VAL A 103 2.48 15.52 13.61
N VAL A 104 3.68 15.81 13.11
CA VAL A 104 4.01 15.72 11.68
C VAL A 104 3.85 14.30 11.15
N VAL A 105 4.35 13.29 11.88
CA VAL A 105 4.19 11.88 11.49
C VAL A 105 2.71 11.48 11.45
N ALA A 106 1.92 11.88 12.44
CA ALA A 106 0.49 11.58 12.43
C ALA A 106 -0.23 12.20 11.22
N GLN A 107 0.15 13.41 10.80
CA GLN A 107 -0.40 14.05 9.60
C GLN A 107 0.05 13.32 8.32
N LEU A 108 1.31 12.89 8.26
CA LEU A 108 1.84 12.13 7.13
C LEU A 108 1.16 10.77 7.00
N GLN A 109 0.91 10.08 8.11
CA GLN A 109 0.13 8.84 8.10
C GLN A 109 -1.28 9.05 7.56
N THR A 110 -1.97 10.11 7.99
CA THR A 110 -3.30 10.45 7.45
C THR A 110 -3.26 10.77 5.93
N LEU A 111 -2.18 11.36 5.43
CA LEU A 111 -2.00 11.61 4.00
C LEU A 111 -1.78 10.32 3.20
N MET A 112 -1.20 9.31 3.83
CA MET A 112 -0.81 8.03 3.22
C MET A 112 -1.82 6.91 3.46
N ASP A 113 -2.89 7.21 4.16
CA ASP A 113 -4.06 6.37 4.43
C ASP A 113 -5.26 7.09 3.79
N THR A 114 -5.52 6.77 2.52
CA THR A 114 -6.45 7.57 1.69
C THR A 114 -7.91 7.22 1.97
N ASP A 115 -8.21 6.00 2.36
CA ASP A 115 -9.56 5.53 2.69
C ASP A 115 -9.91 5.65 4.18
N GLY A 116 -8.90 5.88 5.03
CA GLY A 116 -9.07 6.18 6.45
C GLY A 116 -9.32 4.95 7.31
N ASP A 117 -8.91 3.77 6.87
CA ASP A 117 -9.10 2.52 7.62
C ASP A 117 -8.00 2.28 8.68
N GLY A 118 -6.93 3.08 8.65
CA GLY A 118 -5.80 3.05 9.57
C GLY A 118 -4.63 2.19 9.08
N ILE A 119 -4.68 1.68 7.86
CA ILE A 119 -3.60 1.02 7.15
C ILE A 119 -3.04 2.02 6.13
N LEU A 120 -1.73 2.05 5.94
CA LEU A 120 -1.16 2.92 4.91
C LEU A 120 -1.42 2.33 3.52
N ASP A 121 -1.75 3.15 2.53
CA ASP A 121 -1.97 2.72 1.14
C ASP A 121 -0.81 1.86 0.58
N SER A 122 0.42 2.05 1.10
CA SER A 122 1.57 1.21 0.73
C SER A 122 1.57 -0.20 1.32
N ASP A 123 0.80 -0.40 2.37
CA ASP A 123 0.69 -1.67 3.09
C ASP A 123 -0.60 -2.42 2.70
N GLU A 124 -1.45 -1.77 1.91
CA GLU A 124 -2.58 -2.37 1.23
C GLU A 124 -2.08 -3.30 0.10
N ASP A 125 -2.91 -4.19 -0.36
CA ASP A 125 -2.54 -5.18 -1.37
C ASP A 125 -1.51 -6.23 -0.89
N GLN A 126 -1.50 -6.52 0.44
CA GLN A 126 -0.82 -7.71 0.92
C GLN A 126 -1.57 -8.95 0.44
N PRO A 127 -0.86 -9.99 -0.01
CA PRO A 127 -1.54 -11.18 -0.49
C PRO A 127 -2.34 -11.86 0.64
N PRO A 128 -3.55 -12.35 0.36
CA PRO A 128 -4.40 -12.98 1.37
C PRO A 128 -3.71 -14.16 2.06
N VAL A 129 -3.90 -14.27 3.36
CA VAL A 129 -3.39 -15.39 4.15
C VAL A 129 -4.38 -16.55 4.10
N ILE A 130 -3.95 -17.68 3.54
CA ILE A 130 -4.74 -18.92 3.51
C ILE A 130 -4.38 -19.78 4.71
N ALA A 131 -5.37 -20.18 5.50
CA ALA A 131 -5.22 -21.07 6.63
C ALA A 131 -6.05 -22.34 6.41
N LEU A 132 -5.40 -23.51 6.50
CA LEU A 132 -6.09 -24.81 6.41
C LEU A 132 -7.03 -25.02 7.61
N ILE A 133 -8.19 -25.59 7.36
CA ILE A 133 -9.09 -26.08 8.40
C ILE A 133 -8.73 -27.54 8.66
N GLY A 134 -8.07 -27.82 9.80
CA GLY A 134 -7.61 -29.17 10.16
C GLY A 134 -6.14 -29.41 9.91
N GLU A 135 -5.77 -30.69 9.72
CA GLU A 135 -4.38 -31.11 9.59
C GLU A 135 -3.87 -30.98 8.15
N ALA A 136 -2.64 -30.51 7.99
CA ALA A 136 -1.98 -30.38 6.68
C ALA A 136 -1.63 -31.74 6.04
N SER A 137 -1.70 -32.83 6.80
CA SER A 137 -1.47 -34.20 6.32
C SER A 137 -2.43 -35.16 7.00
N ILE A 138 -3.19 -35.90 6.21
CA ILE A 138 -4.19 -36.86 6.69
C ILE A 138 -3.84 -38.22 6.11
N THR A 139 -3.88 -39.27 6.94
CA THR A 139 -3.72 -40.65 6.52
C THR A 139 -5.08 -41.33 6.50
N LEU A 140 -5.46 -41.87 5.36
CA LEU A 140 -6.69 -42.65 5.15
C LEU A 140 -6.34 -44.14 4.93
N VAL A 141 -7.24 -45.00 5.31
CA VAL A 141 -7.17 -46.45 4.99
C VAL A 141 -7.98 -46.67 3.71
N GLU A 142 -7.59 -47.67 2.92
CA GLU A 142 -8.34 -48.06 1.73
C GLU A 142 -9.83 -48.30 2.05
N GLY A 143 -10.71 -47.60 1.34
CA GLY A 143 -12.16 -47.65 1.55
C GLY A 143 -12.71 -46.56 2.43
N ASP A 144 -11.89 -45.72 3.06
CA ASP A 144 -12.33 -44.55 3.79
C ASP A 144 -12.76 -43.43 2.81
N ASP A 145 -13.82 -42.72 3.16
CA ASP A 145 -14.20 -41.52 2.45
C ASP A 145 -13.42 -40.32 2.95
N TYR A 146 -12.83 -39.57 2.04
CA TYR A 146 -12.20 -38.28 2.38
C TYR A 146 -13.23 -37.15 2.33
N PHE A 147 -13.35 -36.47 3.44
CA PHE A 147 -14.08 -35.20 3.51
C PHE A 147 -13.08 -34.05 3.67
N ASP A 148 -13.09 -33.13 2.71
CA ASP A 148 -12.22 -31.97 2.75
C ASP A 148 -12.72 -30.97 3.81
N PRO A 149 -11.93 -30.65 4.84
CA PRO A 149 -12.29 -29.63 5.83
C PRO A 149 -12.28 -28.22 5.26
N GLY A 150 -11.57 -28.00 4.16
CA GLY A 150 -11.42 -26.72 3.50
C GLY A 150 -10.31 -25.84 4.06
N ALA A 151 -10.34 -24.58 3.66
CA ALA A 151 -9.45 -23.54 4.13
C ALA A 151 -10.22 -22.23 4.32
N THR A 152 -9.65 -21.31 5.09
CA THR A 152 -10.08 -19.91 5.16
C THR A 152 -9.06 -19.03 4.47
N ALA A 153 -9.51 -17.96 3.83
CA ALA A 153 -8.67 -16.89 3.34
C ALA A 153 -9.11 -15.59 3.99
N LEU A 154 -8.15 -14.87 4.53
CA LEU A 154 -8.34 -13.54 5.09
C LEU A 154 -7.32 -12.61 4.45
N ASP A 155 -7.82 -11.60 3.85
CA ASP A 155 -7.07 -10.43 3.40
C ASP A 155 -7.25 -9.32 4.43
N GLN A 156 -6.21 -8.52 4.65
CA GLN A 156 -6.27 -7.46 5.64
C GLN A 156 -7.13 -6.31 5.14
N GLU A 157 -7.09 -6.07 3.84
CA GLU A 157 -7.75 -4.98 3.15
C GLU A 157 -9.14 -5.37 2.63
N ASP A 158 -9.20 -6.51 1.94
CA ASP A 158 -10.45 -7.01 1.33
C ASP A 158 -11.32 -7.82 2.30
N GLY A 159 -10.80 -8.15 3.49
CA GLY A 159 -11.51 -8.94 4.49
C GLY A 159 -11.57 -10.44 4.15
N PRO A 160 -12.64 -11.16 4.54
CA PRO A 160 -12.73 -12.61 4.37
C PRO A 160 -12.98 -13.01 2.90
N LEU A 161 -12.02 -13.67 2.29
CA LEU A 161 -12.03 -14.16 0.90
C LEU A 161 -12.24 -15.68 0.78
N SER A 162 -12.65 -16.37 1.85
CA SER A 162 -12.80 -17.84 1.87
C SER A 162 -13.75 -18.39 0.80
N ASN A 163 -14.70 -17.61 0.34
CA ASN A 163 -15.63 -17.96 -0.75
C ASN A 163 -15.00 -17.85 -2.16
N GLN A 164 -13.80 -17.30 -2.27
CA GLN A 164 -13.05 -17.14 -3.52
C GLN A 164 -11.98 -18.23 -3.69
N ILE A 165 -11.76 -19.06 -2.67
CA ILE A 165 -10.78 -20.16 -2.73
C ILE A 165 -11.19 -21.15 -3.80
N THR A 166 -10.26 -21.48 -4.68
CA THR A 166 -10.40 -22.54 -5.69
C THR A 166 -9.68 -23.79 -5.23
N VAL A 167 -10.43 -24.87 -5.00
CA VAL A 167 -9.86 -26.16 -4.55
C VAL A 167 -9.59 -27.07 -5.75
N THR A 168 -8.39 -27.65 -5.80
CA THR A 168 -7.97 -28.60 -6.83
C THR A 168 -7.40 -29.87 -6.21
N GLY A 169 -7.47 -30.99 -6.93
CA GLY A 169 -6.93 -32.29 -6.49
C GLY A 169 -7.97 -33.24 -5.88
N LEU A 170 -9.14 -32.78 -5.45
CA LEU A 170 -10.18 -33.62 -4.82
C LEU A 170 -10.66 -34.75 -5.73
N GLY A 171 -10.72 -34.52 -7.03
CA GLY A 171 -11.18 -35.53 -8.00
C GLY A 171 -10.27 -36.76 -8.08
N ALA A 172 -9.00 -36.60 -7.78
CA ALA A 172 -8.02 -37.69 -7.78
C ALA A 172 -8.16 -38.66 -6.59
N LEU A 173 -8.90 -38.27 -5.55
CA LEU A 173 -9.08 -39.07 -4.33
C LEU A 173 -10.22 -40.10 -4.46
N LYS A 174 -11.12 -39.96 -5.43
CA LYS A 174 -12.21 -40.89 -5.65
C LYS A 174 -11.69 -42.17 -6.30
N GLY A 175 -11.73 -43.29 -5.56
CA GLY A 175 -11.30 -44.60 -6.05
C GLY A 175 -9.78 -44.68 -6.28
N ALA A 176 -9.03 -43.88 -5.57
CA ALA A 176 -7.58 -43.81 -5.69
C ALA A 176 -6.91 -45.07 -5.17
N GLU A 177 -5.90 -45.54 -5.93
CA GLU A 177 -4.98 -46.58 -5.49
C GLU A 177 -4.12 -46.05 -4.32
N PRO A 178 -3.54 -46.94 -3.51
CA PRO A 178 -2.63 -46.51 -2.45
C PRO A 178 -1.50 -45.60 -2.97
N GLY A 179 -1.38 -44.39 -2.41
CA GLY A 179 -0.44 -43.38 -2.89
C GLY A 179 -0.51 -42.08 -2.10
N GLN A 180 0.27 -41.10 -2.53
CA GLN A 180 0.23 -39.75 -1.98
C GLN A 180 -0.54 -38.83 -2.94
N TYR A 181 -1.52 -38.12 -2.42
CA TYR A 181 -2.35 -37.18 -3.15
C TYR A 181 -2.26 -35.79 -2.53
N ILE A 182 -2.42 -34.76 -3.34
CA ILE A 182 -2.29 -33.36 -2.91
C ILE A 182 -3.58 -32.63 -3.25
N VAL A 183 -4.19 -32.02 -2.24
CA VAL A 183 -5.25 -31.02 -2.41
C VAL A 183 -4.61 -29.63 -2.30
N ARG A 184 -4.97 -28.71 -3.18
CA ARG A 184 -4.47 -27.33 -3.19
C ARG A 184 -5.63 -26.36 -3.13
N TYR A 185 -5.40 -25.32 -2.38
CA TYR A 185 -6.29 -24.18 -2.19
C TYR A 185 -5.72 -22.94 -2.81
#